data_7cfebdd918f5719460404132c48ceece
#
_entry.id   7cfebdd918f5719460404132c48ceece
#
_cell.length_a   1.000
_cell.length_b   1.000
_cell.length_c   1.000
_cell.angle_alpha   90.00
_cell.angle_beta   90.00
_cell.angle_gamma   90.00
#
_symmetry.space_group_name_H-M   'P 1'
#
loop_
_entity.id
_entity.type
_entity.pdbx_description
1 polymer ?
#
loop_
_entity_poly.entity_id
_entity_poly.type
_entity_poly.pdbx_seq_one_letter_code
_entity_poly.pdbx_strand_id
1 'polypeptide(L)'
;MKGKWIGFPLIFLLLIAAAFSFINDEVVEDWLKNNSITIQKDDAEILSIQEIENWPVIIVDFNGKNTNQATAINDAEEMLIPHANDYFSQLSGGSVSVNVDVHQVMVTASGSLSAYGSDNGVERDSSSDGTHLPMVLAEEVVLNTKNSIDWNNYDLNGDGTIDRLLILHTTIGQESGGNSNRIWSHFTTFENPIDLGDDLFVAHYAMASLGSKSDGFGTAMHEMLHQMGAYDLYPSDGQQTSIWKGVGDWDIMASGNWNDDGKTPALPMSSTLATIGLSNYVTVDFNWVEEQGLCTTDSILFTPQDVTKIDYRIPIGQGEYVWIEYRGGNQYDQELPGTGILVSYQDTTIDGYDDNELNINNKR
;
A
#
# COMPACT_ATOMS: atom_id res chain seq x y z
N MET A 1 -11.57 29.27 51.12
CA MET A 1 -10.53 28.81 50.23
C MET A 1 -10.00 27.46 50.73
N LYS A 2 -10.66 26.37 50.39
CA LYS A 2 -10.21 25.00 50.69
C LYS A 2 -10.55 24.13 49.47
N GLY A 3 -9.69 24.09 48.46
CA GLY A 3 -9.98 23.32 47.27
C GLY A 3 -8.79 23.11 46.33
N LYS A 4 -7.54 23.17 46.78
CA LYS A 4 -6.36 23.07 45.93
C LYS A 4 -5.42 21.90 46.22
N TRP A 5 -5.76 20.96 47.06
CA TRP A 5 -4.82 19.90 47.47
C TRP A 5 -5.20 18.48 47.02
N ILE A 6 -6.33 18.28 46.35
CA ILE A 6 -6.76 16.95 45.89
C ILE A 6 -6.13 16.57 44.55
N GLY A 7 -5.72 17.52 43.70
CA GLY A 7 -5.12 17.25 42.40
C GLY A 7 -3.70 16.72 42.46
N PHE A 8 -2.89 17.12 43.42
CA PHE A 8 -1.50 16.70 43.56
C PHE A 8 -1.31 15.20 43.85
N PRO A 9 -2.07 14.60 44.83
CA PRO A 9 -1.96 13.15 45.04
C PRO A 9 -2.51 12.32 43.87
N LEU A 10 -3.51 12.83 43.13
CA LEU A 10 -4.06 12.14 41.97
C LEU A 10 -3.04 12.10 40.80
N ILE A 11 -2.39 13.22 40.51
CA ILE A 11 -1.31 13.28 39.50
C ILE A 11 -0.16 12.39 39.90
N PHE A 12 0.22 12.36 41.16
CA PHE A 12 1.31 11.51 41.66
C PHE A 12 0.95 10.01 41.54
N LEU A 13 -0.30 9.65 41.83
CA LEU A 13 -0.80 8.27 41.61
C LEU A 13 -0.83 7.86 40.14
N LEU A 14 -1.23 8.77 39.25
CA LEU A 14 -1.22 8.53 37.81
C LEU A 14 0.21 8.35 37.29
N LEU A 15 1.17 9.14 37.78
CA LEU A 15 2.58 8.98 37.41
C LEU A 15 3.18 7.67 37.93
N ILE A 16 2.79 7.24 39.14
CA ILE A 16 3.23 5.93 39.67
C ILE A 16 2.58 4.80 38.86
N ALA A 17 1.30 4.90 38.49
CA ALA A 17 0.62 3.91 37.67
C ALA A 17 1.25 3.81 36.26
N ALA A 18 1.55 4.95 35.64
CA ALA A 18 2.24 4.99 34.34
C ALA A 18 3.65 4.40 34.44
N ALA A 19 4.42 4.75 35.46
CA ALA A 19 5.76 4.17 35.67
C ALA A 19 5.70 2.67 35.99
N PHE A 20 4.69 2.21 36.71
CA PHE A 20 4.48 0.80 36.99
C PHE A 20 4.12 0.02 35.72
N SER A 21 3.24 0.57 34.89
CA SER A 21 2.88 -0.02 33.59
C SER A 21 4.09 -0.13 32.65
N PHE A 22 4.95 0.90 32.64
CA PHE A 22 6.16 0.91 31.82
C PHE A 22 7.25 -0.08 32.27
N ILE A 23 7.30 -0.39 33.57
CA ILE A 23 8.30 -1.31 34.15
C ILE A 23 7.81 -2.76 34.18
N ASN A 24 6.50 -2.99 34.11
CA ASN A 24 5.87 -4.29 34.25
C ASN A 24 4.89 -4.56 33.08
N ASP A 25 5.33 -4.34 31.91
CA ASP A 25 4.54 -4.43 30.68
C ASP A 25 3.85 -5.78 30.56
N GLU A 26 4.60 -6.89 30.68
CA GLU A 26 4.04 -8.26 30.64
C GLU A 26 2.96 -8.50 31.70
N VAL A 27 3.10 -7.94 32.92
CA VAL A 27 2.11 -8.14 33.99
C VAL A 27 0.85 -7.36 33.71
N VAL A 28 0.96 -6.19 33.08
CA VAL A 28 -0.18 -5.36 32.70
C VAL A 28 -0.90 -5.99 31.51
N GLU A 29 -0.21 -6.49 30.54
CA GLU A 29 -0.77 -7.23 29.39
C GLU A 29 -1.52 -8.48 29.82
N ASP A 30 -0.90 -9.30 30.68
CA ASP A 30 -1.54 -10.51 31.22
C ASP A 30 -2.81 -10.15 32.03
N TRP A 31 -2.77 -9.06 32.79
CA TRP A 31 -3.93 -8.61 33.54
C TRP A 31 -5.05 -8.13 32.60
N LEU A 32 -4.73 -7.40 31.55
CA LEU A 32 -5.68 -6.92 30.55
C LEU A 32 -6.30 -8.08 29.76
N LYS A 33 -5.50 -9.04 29.31
CA LYS A 33 -5.97 -10.27 28.66
C LYS A 33 -6.94 -11.06 29.56
N ASN A 34 -6.62 -11.20 30.84
CA ASN A 34 -7.44 -11.93 31.81
C ASN A 34 -8.76 -11.22 32.18
N ASN A 35 -8.86 -9.91 31.92
CA ASN A 35 -10.08 -9.12 32.21
C ASN A 35 -10.84 -8.77 30.91
N SER A 36 -10.53 -9.41 29.78
CA SER A 36 -11.15 -9.14 28.47
C SER A 36 -11.04 -7.66 28.05
N ILE A 37 -10.02 -6.97 28.51
CA ILE A 37 -9.68 -5.63 28.04
C ILE A 37 -8.72 -5.81 26.89
N THR A 38 -9.23 -5.79 25.68
CA THR A 38 -8.38 -5.76 24.48
C THR A 38 -7.70 -4.41 24.42
N ILE A 39 -6.38 -4.38 24.52
CA ILE A 39 -5.62 -3.20 24.08
C ILE A 39 -5.75 -3.24 22.54
N GLN A 40 -6.50 -2.31 21.96
CA GLN A 40 -6.32 -2.04 20.54
C GLN A 40 -4.85 -1.61 20.39
N LYS A 41 -4.05 -2.42 19.70
CA LYS A 41 -2.76 -1.96 19.22
C LYS A 41 -3.10 -0.80 18.29
N ASP A 42 -2.47 0.36 18.47
CA ASP A 42 -2.62 1.49 17.55
C ASP A 42 -2.54 0.99 16.11
N ASP A 43 -3.28 1.61 15.19
CA ASP A 43 -3.31 1.21 13.79
C ASP A 43 -1.90 0.92 13.32
N ALA A 44 -1.71 -0.26 12.71
CA ALA A 44 -0.38 -0.72 12.33
C ALA A 44 0.27 0.33 11.44
N GLU A 45 1.42 0.85 11.86
CA GLU A 45 2.16 1.82 11.09
C GLU A 45 2.62 1.17 9.79
N ILE A 46 2.26 1.76 8.66
CA ILE A 46 2.70 1.29 7.35
C ILE A 46 4.18 1.63 7.18
N LEU A 47 5.01 0.61 7.08
CA LEU A 47 6.45 0.79 6.88
C LEU A 47 6.73 1.30 5.46
N SER A 48 7.42 2.44 5.34
CA SER A 48 7.94 2.95 4.08
C SER A 48 8.84 1.93 3.38
N ILE A 49 9.10 2.12 2.09
CA ILE A 49 9.96 1.24 1.30
C ILE A 49 11.35 1.07 1.91
N GLN A 50 11.87 -0.15 1.91
CA GLN A 50 13.18 -0.50 2.44
C GLN A 50 14.17 -0.80 1.30
N GLU A 51 15.48 -0.71 1.58
CA GLU A 51 16.53 -1.07 0.60
C GLU A 51 16.44 -2.54 0.17
N ILE A 52 16.00 -3.40 1.08
CA ILE A 52 15.75 -4.82 0.82
C ILE A 52 14.31 -5.13 1.23
N GLU A 53 13.49 -5.42 0.27
CA GLU A 53 12.11 -5.83 0.42
C GLU A 53 12.02 -7.36 0.34
N ASN A 54 11.34 -7.99 1.28
CA ASN A 54 11.04 -9.42 1.26
C ASN A 54 9.53 -9.61 1.25
N TRP A 55 9.01 -10.26 0.23
CA TRP A 55 7.58 -10.39 0.01
C TRP A 55 7.14 -11.85 0.10
N PRO A 56 6.41 -12.27 1.14
CA PRO A 56 5.72 -13.55 1.13
C PRO A 56 4.53 -13.45 0.18
N VAL A 57 4.43 -14.39 -0.72
CA VAL A 57 3.32 -14.51 -1.68
C VAL A 57 2.59 -15.81 -1.43
N ILE A 58 1.31 -15.75 -1.09
CA ILE A 58 0.49 -16.92 -0.80
C ILE A 58 -0.60 -17.04 -1.85
N ILE A 59 -0.70 -18.21 -2.47
CA ILE A 59 -1.73 -18.48 -3.47
C ILE A 59 -2.93 -19.13 -2.79
N VAL A 60 -4.14 -18.66 -3.12
CA VAL A 60 -5.40 -19.23 -2.63
C VAL A 60 -6.32 -19.64 -3.78
N ASP A 61 -6.83 -20.87 -3.73
CA ASP A 61 -7.93 -21.39 -4.56
C ASP A 61 -9.21 -21.53 -3.74
N PHE A 62 -10.33 -21.66 -4.38
CA PHE A 62 -11.65 -21.69 -3.73
C PHE A 62 -12.25 -23.08 -3.71
N ASN A 63 -13.04 -23.36 -2.69
CA ASN A 63 -13.80 -24.62 -2.62
C ASN A 63 -14.66 -24.81 -3.89
N GLY A 64 -14.57 -26.00 -4.47
CA GLY A 64 -15.23 -26.32 -5.74
C GLY A 64 -14.46 -25.93 -6.99
N LYS A 65 -13.31 -25.26 -6.87
CA LYS A 65 -12.30 -25.11 -7.92
C LYS A 65 -11.34 -26.31 -7.84
N ASN A 66 -10.63 -26.56 -8.91
CA ASN A 66 -9.62 -27.61 -8.99
C ASN A 66 -8.40 -27.09 -9.75
N THR A 67 -7.92 -25.92 -9.35
CA THR A 67 -6.72 -25.34 -9.94
C THR A 67 -5.51 -26.21 -9.63
N ASN A 68 -4.69 -26.47 -10.62
CA ASN A 68 -3.47 -27.25 -10.41
C ASN A 68 -2.46 -26.41 -9.64
N GLN A 69 -2.08 -26.86 -8.44
CA GLN A 69 -1.16 -26.12 -7.57
C GLN A 69 0.17 -25.79 -8.26
N ALA A 70 0.80 -26.77 -8.92
CA ALA A 70 2.10 -26.52 -9.57
C ALA A 70 1.98 -25.49 -10.69
N THR A 71 0.87 -25.47 -11.42
CA THR A 71 0.60 -24.47 -12.44
C THR A 71 0.41 -23.08 -11.82
N ALA A 72 -0.38 -22.99 -10.75
CA ALA A 72 -0.64 -21.71 -10.07
C ALA A 72 0.66 -21.12 -9.47
N ILE A 73 1.50 -21.96 -8.87
CA ILE A 73 2.80 -21.53 -8.34
C ILE A 73 3.69 -21.00 -9.49
N ASN A 74 3.81 -21.78 -10.57
CA ASN A 74 4.60 -21.35 -11.72
C ASN A 74 4.07 -20.05 -12.34
N ASP A 75 2.77 -19.92 -12.50
CA ASP A 75 2.14 -18.69 -13.02
C ASP A 75 2.44 -17.47 -12.12
N ALA A 76 2.44 -17.65 -10.78
CA ALA A 76 2.78 -16.59 -9.83
C ALA A 76 4.30 -16.22 -9.90
N GLU A 77 5.15 -17.22 -9.96
CA GLU A 77 6.60 -17.02 -10.13
C GLU A 77 6.91 -16.31 -11.45
N GLU A 78 6.28 -16.72 -12.56
CA GLU A 78 6.45 -16.07 -13.88
C GLU A 78 5.90 -14.64 -13.88
N MET A 79 4.81 -14.35 -13.17
CA MET A 79 4.24 -13.02 -13.08
C MET A 79 5.12 -12.06 -12.28
N LEU A 80 5.72 -12.55 -11.18
CA LEU A 80 6.40 -11.69 -10.22
C LEU A 80 7.93 -11.70 -10.34
N ILE A 81 8.53 -12.86 -10.62
CA ILE A 81 9.98 -13.02 -10.68
C ILE A 81 10.41 -13.09 -12.16
N PRO A 82 11.30 -12.25 -12.68
CA PRO A 82 12.09 -11.19 -12.01
C PRO A 82 11.45 -9.79 -12.05
N HIS A 83 10.23 -9.65 -12.54
CA HIS A 83 9.61 -8.38 -12.89
C HIS A 83 9.49 -7.42 -11.69
N ALA A 84 9.15 -7.92 -10.50
CA ALA A 84 9.03 -7.07 -9.30
C ALA A 84 10.38 -6.41 -8.95
N ASN A 85 11.47 -7.19 -8.94
CA ASN A 85 12.79 -6.63 -8.67
C ASN A 85 13.23 -5.62 -9.75
N ASP A 86 12.96 -5.89 -11.01
CA ASP A 86 13.29 -4.96 -12.10
C ASP A 86 12.49 -3.65 -11.97
N TYR A 87 11.20 -3.75 -11.65
CA TYR A 87 10.34 -2.58 -11.44
C TYR A 87 10.85 -1.71 -10.28
N PHE A 88 11.10 -2.33 -9.12
CA PHE A 88 11.59 -1.61 -7.94
C PHE A 88 13.01 -1.09 -8.10
N SER A 89 13.87 -1.81 -8.77
CA SER A 89 15.20 -1.32 -9.15
C SER A 89 15.10 -0.08 -10.04
N GLN A 90 14.19 -0.07 -11.01
CA GLN A 90 14.02 1.07 -11.90
C GLN A 90 13.43 2.28 -11.18
N LEU A 91 12.36 2.11 -10.38
CA LEU A 91 11.74 3.23 -9.66
C LEU A 91 12.66 3.89 -8.63
N SER A 92 13.59 3.10 -8.07
CA SER A 92 14.52 3.56 -7.02
C SER A 92 15.90 3.97 -7.54
N GLY A 93 16.14 3.86 -8.86
CA GLY A 93 17.48 4.07 -9.42
C GLY A 93 18.50 3.03 -8.96
N GLY A 94 18.06 1.82 -8.64
CA GLY A 94 18.88 0.68 -8.22
C GLY A 94 19.18 0.62 -6.71
N SER A 95 18.55 1.47 -5.90
CA SER A 95 18.75 1.46 -4.44
C SER A 95 17.89 0.45 -3.70
N VAL A 96 16.84 -0.06 -4.31
CA VAL A 96 15.92 -1.06 -3.74
C VAL A 96 16.03 -2.36 -4.50
N SER A 97 16.05 -3.46 -3.76
CA SER A 97 15.94 -4.83 -4.28
C SER A 97 14.77 -5.55 -3.65
N VAL A 98 14.07 -6.37 -4.44
CA VAL A 98 12.90 -7.13 -4.00
C VAL A 98 13.17 -8.63 -4.13
N ASN A 99 12.97 -9.33 -3.02
CA ASN A 99 12.95 -10.79 -2.97
C ASN A 99 11.49 -11.25 -2.87
N VAL A 100 11.00 -11.90 -3.89
CA VAL A 100 9.66 -12.50 -3.91
C VAL A 100 9.76 -13.95 -3.50
N ASP A 101 9.03 -14.35 -2.46
CA ASP A 101 8.99 -15.70 -1.93
C ASP A 101 7.59 -16.30 -2.10
N VAL A 102 7.40 -17.03 -3.21
CA VAL A 102 6.13 -17.69 -3.50
C VAL A 102 6.03 -18.97 -2.67
N HIS A 103 5.07 -18.99 -1.74
CA HIS A 103 4.83 -20.16 -0.89
C HIS A 103 4.44 -21.38 -1.72
N GLN A 104 5.16 -22.49 -1.53
CA GLN A 104 5.07 -23.70 -2.38
C GLN A 104 3.84 -24.58 -2.08
N VAL A 105 2.95 -24.12 -1.20
CA VAL A 105 1.68 -24.78 -0.90
C VAL A 105 0.53 -23.81 -1.10
N MET A 106 -0.33 -24.13 -2.07
CA MET A 106 -1.53 -23.35 -2.33
C MET A 106 -2.58 -23.64 -1.25
N VAL A 107 -3.15 -22.58 -0.66
CA VAL A 107 -4.26 -22.70 0.28
C VAL A 107 -5.56 -22.97 -0.48
N THR A 108 -6.40 -23.85 0.04
CA THR A 108 -7.77 -24.01 -0.47
C THR A 108 -8.73 -23.41 0.54
N ALA A 109 -9.40 -22.33 0.16
CA ALA A 109 -10.38 -21.67 0.99
C ALA A 109 -11.57 -22.58 1.31
N SER A 110 -12.15 -22.43 2.50
CA SER A 110 -13.29 -23.22 2.96
C SER A 110 -14.57 -22.92 2.16
N GLY A 111 -14.72 -21.69 1.68
CA GLY A 111 -15.83 -21.19 0.90
C GLY A 111 -15.59 -21.19 -0.62
N SER A 112 -16.67 -20.98 -1.39
CA SER A 112 -16.61 -20.73 -2.82
C SER A 112 -16.15 -19.30 -3.11
N LEU A 113 -15.74 -19.00 -4.34
CA LEU A 113 -15.37 -17.64 -4.77
C LEU A 113 -16.45 -16.61 -4.39
N SER A 114 -17.71 -16.91 -4.63
CA SER A 114 -18.81 -15.97 -4.31
C SER A 114 -19.03 -15.79 -2.80
N ALA A 115 -18.49 -16.64 -1.96
CA ALA A 115 -18.55 -16.45 -0.51
C ALA A 115 -17.61 -15.32 -0.04
N TYR A 116 -16.61 -14.96 -0.86
CA TYR A 116 -15.60 -13.94 -0.53
C TYR A 116 -15.59 -12.75 -1.48
N GLY A 117 -16.24 -12.83 -2.66
CA GLY A 117 -16.22 -11.80 -3.67
C GLY A 117 -17.61 -11.31 -4.09
N SER A 118 -18.66 -11.51 -3.29
CA SER A 118 -20.00 -11.04 -3.62
C SER A 118 -20.22 -9.59 -3.19
N ASP A 119 -20.73 -8.77 -4.11
CA ASP A 119 -21.19 -7.41 -3.81
C ASP A 119 -22.56 -7.47 -3.12
N ASN A 120 -22.81 -6.60 -2.14
CA ASN A 120 -24.11 -6.48 -1.49
C ASN A 120 -25.07 -5.53 -2.21
N GLY A 121 -24.66 -4.96 -3.36
CA GLY A 121 -25.40 -3.99 -4.16
C GLY A 121 -25.16 -2.53 -3.77
N VAL A 122 -24.46 -2.26 -2.70
CA VAL A 122 -24.01 -0.93 -2.27
C VAL A 122 -22.48 -0.88 -2.24
N GLU A 123 -21.87 -1.89 -1.64
CA GLU A 123 -20.42 -2.02 -1.48
C GLU A 123 -19.93 -3.27 -2.19
N ARG A 124 -18.70 -3.20 -2.72
CA ARG A 124 -18.02 -4.34 -3.32
C ARG A 124 -17.59 -5.32 -2.25
N ASP A 125 -17.55 -6.60 -2.64
CA ASP A 125 -16.98 -7.69 -1.82
C ASP A 125 -17.45 -7.67 -0.36
N SER A 126 -18.70 -7.29 -0.13
CA SER A 126 -19.24 -7.07 1.21
C SER A 126 -20.52 -7.87 1.44
N SER A 127 -20.66 -8.38 2.64
CA SER A 127 -21.89 -8.99 3.10
C SER A 127 -22.96 -7.96 3.45
N SER A 128 -24.19 -8.40 3.68
CA SER A 128 -25.30 -7.51 4.02
C SER A 128 -25.17 -6.80 5.36
N ASP A 129 -24.27 -7.26 6.24
CA ASP A 129 -23.96 -6.64 7.54
C ASP A 129 -22.71 -5.72 7.48
N GLY A 130 -22.13 -5.53 6.28
CA GLY A 130 -20.98 -4.67 6.05
C GLY A 130 -19.63 -5.35 6.24
N THR A 131 -19.59 -6.67 6.49
CA THR A 131 -18.32 -7.39 6.59
C THR A 131 -17.62 -7.40 5.23
N HIS A 132 -16.36 -6.98 5.18
CA HIS A 132 -15.51 -7.10 4.00
C HIS A 132 -15.08 -8.56 3.81
N LEU A 133 -15.66 -9.20 2.81
CA LEU A 133 -15.53 -10.66 2.61
C LEU A 133 -14.10 -11.12 2.26
N PRO A 134 -13.31 -10.40 1.46
CA PRO A 134 -11.92 -10.78 1.21
C PRO A 134 -11.04 -10.74 2.46
N MET A 135 -11.36 -9.90 3.45
CA MET A 135 -10.64 -9.90 4.73
C MET A 135 -10.82 -11.23 5.47
N VAL A 136 -12.02 -11.82 5.41
CA VAL A 136 -12.29 -13.15 5.98
C VAL A 136 -11.47 -14.22 5.26
N LEU A 137 -11.32 -14.10 3.93
CA LEU A 137 -10.44 -14.99 3.15
C LEU A 137 -8.98 -14.82 3.54
N ALA A 138 -8.51 -13.58 3.67
CA ALA A 138 -7.13 -13.28 4.03
C ALA A 138 -6.79 -13.81 5.44
N GLU A 139 -7.70 -13.65 6.41
CA GLU A 139 -7.55 -14.25 7.75
C GLU A 139 -7.43 -15.78 7.65
N GLU A 140 -8.30 -16.43 6.89
CA GLU A 140 -8.23 -17.88 6.67
C GLU A 140 -6.89 -18.29 6.04
N VAL A 141 -6.39 -17.55 5.05
CA VAL A 141 -5.09 -17.80 4.39
C VAL A 141 -3.94 -17.70 5.38
N VAL A 142 -3.87 -16.63 6.16
CA VAL A 142 -2.82 -16.40 7.17
C VAL A 142 -2.83 -17.50 8.22
N LEU A 143 -3.99 -17.84 8.77
CA LEU A 143 -4.12 -18.89 9.79
C LEU A 143 -3.73 -20.27 9.26
N ASN A 144 -4.04 -20.58 7.98
CA ASN A 144 -3.64 -21.84 7.37
C ASN A 144 -2.13 -21.94 7.10
N THR A 145 -1.46 -20.84 6.91
CA THR A 145 -0.01 -20.78 6.60
C THR A 145 0.86 -20.44 7.82
N LYS A 146 0.26 -20.07 8.94
CA LYS A 146 0.91 -19.63 10.18
C LYS A 146 2.13 -20.49 10.58
N ASN A 147 2.01 -21.82 10.48
CA ASN A 147 3.06 -22.74 10.90
C ASN A 147 3.96 -23.25 9.76
N SER A 148 3.74 -22.81 8.54
CA SER A 148 4.48 -23.26 7.35
C SER A 148 5.38 -22.19 6.72
N ILE A 149 5.24 -20.96 7.16
CA ILE A 149 6.05 -19.82 6.75
C ILE A 149 6.90 -19.35 7.93
N ASP A 150 8.16 -19.04 7.69
CA ASP A 150 9.01 -18.34 8.66
C ASP A 150 8.75 -16.83 8.56
N TRP A 151 7.75 -16.39 9.31
CA TRP A 151 7.26 -15.01 9.26
C TRP A 151 8.28 -13.96 9.72
N ASN A 152 9.29 -14.35 10.53
CA ASN A 152 10.34 -13.41 10.96
C ASN A 152 11.13 -12.78 9.78
N ASN A 153 11.13 -13.44 8.62
CA ASN A 153 11.81 -12.90 7.44
C ASN A 153 11.09 -11.70 6.82
N TYR A 154 9.87 -11.42 7.24
CA TYR A 154 8.97 -10.40 6.64
C TYR A 154 8.58 -9.28 7.60
N ASP A 155 9.09 -9.31 8.82
CA ASP A 155 9.17 -8.19 9.74
C ASP A 155 10.49 -7.45 9.45
N LEU A 156 10.43 -6.44 8.58
CA LEU A 156 11.62 -5.82 8.00
C LEU A 156 12.30 -4.83 8.96
N ASN A 157 11.56 -4.31 9.93
CA ASN A 157 12.05 -3.32 10.90
C ASN A 157 12.19 -3.89 12.32
N GLY A 158 11.71 -5.10 12.59
CA GLY A 158 11.82 -5.77 13.89
C GLY A 158 10.81 -5.28 14.93
N ASP A 159 9.66 -4.75 14.50
CA ASP A 159 8.62 -4.23 15.40
C ASP A 159 7.55 -5.27 15.78
N GLY A 160 7.63 -6.48 15.22
CA GLY A 160 6.69 -7.57 15.41
C GLY A 160 5.50 -7.52 14.45
N THR A 161 5.50 -6.63 13.47
CA THR A 161 4.47 -6.58 12.43
C THR A 161 5.03 -7.07 11.10
N ILE A 162 4.29 -7.90 10.40
CA ILE A 162 4.65 -8.33 9.05
C ILE A 162 4.39 -7.17 8.09
N ASP A 163 5.45 -6.65 7.49
CA ASP A 163 5.42 -5.41 6.70
C ASP A 163 4.89 -5.61 5.28
N ARG A 164 4.98 -6.81 4.75
CA ARG A 164 4.55 -7.13 3.38
C ARG A 164 3.84 -8.48 3.36
N LEU A 165 2.71 -8.54 2.68
CA LEU A 165 1.99 -9.78 2.40
C LEU A 165 1.18 -9.61 1.12
N LEU A 166 1.46 -10.43 0.12
CA LEU A 166 0.67 -10.52 -1.11
C LEU A 166 -0.09 -11.86 -1.14
N ILE A 167 -1.41 -11.78 -1.26
CA ILE A 167 -2.28 -12.94 -1.48
C ILE A 167 -2.75 -12.93 -2.93
N LEU A 168 -2.49 -14.02 -3.67
CA LEU A 168 -2.92 -14.17 -5.05
C LEU A 168 -4.05 -15.19 -5.14
N HIS A 169 -5.22 -14.76 -5.56
CA HIS A 169 -6.32 -15.71 -5.81
C HIS A 169 -6.32 -16.20 -7.26
N THR A 170 -6.66 -17.49 -7.45
CA THR A 170 -6.54 -18.19 -8.74
C THR A 170 -7.57 -17.81 -9.81
N THR A 171 -8.47 -16.87 -9.54
CA THR A 171 -9.55 -16.48 -10.45
C THR A 171 -9.32 -15.11 -11.05
N ILE A 172 -9.99 -14.78 -12.17
CA ILE A 172 -9.99 -13.43 -12.73
C ILE A 172 -10.60 -12.46 -11.72
N GLY A 173 -9.96 -11.33 -11.51
CA GLY A 173 -10.44 -10.25 -10.66
C GLY A 173 -11.68 -9.55 -11.23
N GLN A 174 -12.41 -8.86 -10.38
CA GLN A 174 -13.59 -8.09 -10.82
C GLN A 174 -13.16 -6.92 -11.70
N GLU A 175 -12.03 -6.27 -11.40
CA GLU A 175 -11.41 -5.17 -12.16
C GLU A 175 -11.01 -5.59 -13.58
N SER A 176 -10.68 -6.84 -13.81
CA SER A 176 -10.30 -7.39 -15.12
C SER A 176 -11.50 -7.91 -15.94
N GLY A 177 -12.70 -7.42 -15.66
CA GLY A 177 -13.94 -7.81 -16.36
C GLY A 177 -14.64 -9.02 -15.75
N GLY A 178 -14.34 -9.35 -14.51
CA GLY A 178 -15.12 -10.25 -13.68
C GLY A 178 -16.53 -9.69 -13.40
N ASN A 179 -17.40 -10.53 -12.86
CA ASN A 179 -18.73 -10.12 -12.43
C ASN A 179 -18.72 -9.79 -10.93
N SER A 180 -19.82 -9.24 -10.42
CA SER A 180 -20.05 -8.84 -9.03
C SER A 180 -20.02 -9.98 -8.00
N ASN A 181 -19.52 -11.15 -8.34
CA ASN A 181 -19.27 -12.27 -7.43
C ASN A 181 -17.77 -12.66 -7.45
N ARG A 182 -16.91 -11.74 -7.84
CA ARG A 182 -15.46 -11.89 -7.91
C ARG A 182 -14.78 -10.84 -7.07
N ILE A 183 -13.66 -11.18 -6.49
CA ILE A 183 -12.87 -10.30 -5.65
C ILE A 183 -12.28 -9.18 -6.52
N TRP A 184 -12.41 -7.95 -6.06
CA TRP A 184 -11.66 -6.79 -6.54
C TRP A 184 -10.28 -6.78 -5.88
N SER A 185 -9.21 -6.60 -6.64
CA SER A 185 -7.86 -6.43 -6.08
C SER A 185 -7.81 -5.21 -5.17
N HIS A 186 -7.14 -5.35 -4.02
CA HIS A 186 -7.14 -4.31 -2.99
C HIS A 186 -6.00 -4.48 -1.99
N PHE A 187 -5.63 -3.40 -1.34
CA PHE A 187 -4.92 -3.37 -0.07
C PHE A 187 -5.91 -3.03 1.05
N THR A 188 -5.76 -3.64 2.21
CA THR A 188 -6.52 -3.25 3.42
C THR A 188 -5.82 -3.71 4.70
N THR A 189 -6.22 -3.09 5.82
CA THR A 189 -5.79 -3.47 7.17
C THR A 189 -6.82 -4.38 7.81
N PHE A 190 -6.39 -5.31 8.64
CA PHE A 190 -7.30 -6.10 9.47
C PHE A 190 -7.87 -5.24 10.59
N GLU A 191 -9.16 -5.39 10.90
CA GLU A 191 -9.76 -4.72 12.08
C GLU A 191 -9.02 -5.08 13.38
N ASN A 192 -8.54 -6.33 13.46
CA ASN A 192 -7.67 -6.79 14.53
C ASN A 192 -6.50 -7.53 13.90
N PRO A 193 -5.25 -7.15 14.17
CA PRO A 193 -4.09 -7.87 13.67
C PRO A 193 -4.14 -9.36 14.03
N ILE A 194 -3.75 -10.21 13.08
CA ILE A 194 -3.76 -11.67 13.26
C ILE A 194 -2.50 -12.08 14.02
N ASP A 195 -2.68 -12.64 15.20
CA ASP A 195 -1.61 -13.15 16.04
C ASP A 195 -0.98 -14.43 15.44
N LEU A 196 0.29 -14.36 15.09
CA LEU A 196 1.08 -15.48 14.59
C LEU A 196 1.80 -16.23 15.71
N GLY A 197 1.81 -15.73 16.95
CA GLY A 197 2.63 -16.17 18.07
C GLY A 197 4.03 -15.56 18.03
N ASP A 198 4.80 -15.74 19.10
CA ASP A 198 6.16 -15.20 19.23
C ASP A 198 6.24 -13.69 19.01
N ASP A 199 5.19 -12.96 19.45
CA ASP A 199 5.01 -11.50 19.30
C ASP A 199 4.98 -10.98 17.84
N LEU A 200 4.65 -11.85 16.89
CA LEU A 200 4.46 -11.50 15.49
C LEU A 200 2.99 -11.38 15.11
N PHE A 201 2.67 -10.38 14.30
CA PHE A 201 1.30 -10.06 13.87
C PHE A 201 1.24 -9.73 12.37
N VAL A 202 0.15 -10.15 11.71
CA VAL A 202 -0.21 -9.65 10.39
C VAL A 202 -1.31 -8.61 10.56
N ALA A 203 -1.01 -7.37 10.23
CA ALA A 203 -1.92 -6.24 10.42
C ALA A 203 -2.60 -5.77 9.13
N HIS A 204 -2.02 -6.09 7.97
CA HIS A 204 -2.52 -5.69 6.66
C HIS A 204 -2.08 -6.69 5.58
N TYR A 205 -2.70 -6.60 4.42
CA TYR A 205 -2.37 -7.43 3.26
C TYR A 205 -2.73 -6.72 1.96
N ALA A 206 -2.08 -7.13 0.88
CA ALA A 206 -2.53 -6.89 -0.48
C ALA A 206 -3.11 -8.17 -1.07
N MET A 207 -4.19 -8.05 -1.84
CA MET A 207 -4.79 -9.16 -2.57
C MET A 207 -4.96 -8.80 -4.04
N ALA A 208 -4.52 -9.70 -4.93
CA ALA A 208 -4.62 -9.51 -6.36
C ALA A 208 -4.97 -10.82 -7.09
N SER A 209 -5.33 -10.67 -8.36
CA SER A 209 -5.74 -11.78 -9.21
C SER A 209 -4.55 -12.43 -9.93
N LEU A 210 -4.34 -13.71 -9.72
CA LEU A 210 -3.45 -14.54 -10.55
C LEU A 210 -4.11 -14.97 -11.86
N GLY A 211 -5.45 -15.03 -11.88
CA GLY A 211 -6.21 -15.49 -13.04
C GLY A 211 -6.16 -14.58 -14.26
N SER A 212 -5.71 -13.34 -14.09
CA SER A 212 -5.49 -12.39 -15.18
C SER A 212 -4.10 -12.55 -15.84
N LYS A 213 -3.24 -13.40 -15.30
CA LYS A 213 -1.88 -13.68 -15.78
C LYS A 213 -1.03 -12.41 -16.02
N SER A 214 -0.65 -12.13 -17.28
CA SER A 214 0.18 -10.97 -17.62
C SER A 214 -0.43 -9.62 -17.19
N ASP A 215 -1.74 -9.53 -17.13
CA ASP A 215 -2.45 -8.30 -16.76
C ASP A 215 -2.46 -8.07 -15.24
N GLY A 216 -2.13 -9.10 -14.45
CA GLY A 216 -2.12 -9.05 -12.99
C GLY A 216 -0.89 -8.36 -12.40
N PHE A 217 0.23 -8.25 -13.14
CA PHE A 217 1.46 -7.69 -12.61
C PHE A 217 1.29 -6.23 -12.16
N GLY A 218 0.77 -5.37 -13.05
CA GLY A 218 0.56 -3.96 -12.72
C GLY A 218 -0.36 -3.76 -11.53
N THR A 219 -1.45 -4.54 -11.45
CA THR A 219 -2.36 -4.51 -10.30
C THR A 219 -1.67 -5.00 -9.03
N ALA A 220 -0.92 -6.10 -9.07
CA ALA A 220 -0.18 -6.58 -7.90
C ALA A 220 0.84 -5.55 -7.38
N MET A 221 1.55 -4.86 -8.28
CA MET A 221 2.50 -3.79 -7.90
C MET A 221 1.78 -2.58 -7.31
N HIS A 222 0.61 -2.20 -7.84
CA HIS A 222 -0.24 -1.15 -7.30
C HIS A 222 -0.61 -1.47 -5.83
N GLU A 223 -1.15 -2.65 -5.58
CA GLU A 223 -1.55 -3.05 -4.23
C GLU A 223 -0.35 -3.18 -3.27
N MET A 224 0.80 -3.62 -3.75
CA MET A 224 2.02 -3.68 -2.94
C MET A 224 2.56 -2.29 -2.59
N LEU A 225 2.40 -1.29 -3.46
CA LEU A 225 2.80 0.09 -3.15
C LEU A 225 1.94 0.71 -2.06
N HIS A 226 0.67 0.32 -1.93
CA HIS A 226 -0.15 0.70 -0.77
C HIS A 226 0.44 0.22 0.55
N GLN A 227 1.03 -0.99 0.58
CA GLN A 227 1.74 -1.49 1.78
C GLN A 227 3.03 -0.70 2.09
N MET A 228 3.40 0.26 1.27
CA MET A 228 4.53 1.18 1.48
C MET A 228 4.07 2.62 1.73
N GLY A 229 2.76 2.84 1.80
CA GLY A 229 2.15 4.13 2.09
C GLY A 229 1.72 4.94 0.88
N ALA A 230 1.73 4.37 -0.33
CA ALA A 230 1.19 5.06 -1.51
C ALA A 230 -0.33 5.19 -1.42
N TYR A 231 -0.85 6.31 -1.94
CA TYR A 231 -2.29 6.59 -2.03
C TYR A 231 -2.80 6.41 -3.44
N ASP A 232 -4.08 6.04 -3.58
CA ASP A 232 -4.76 6.12 -4.86
C ASP A 232 -4.77 7.56 -5.40
N LEU A 233 -4.39 7.71 -6.65
CA LEU A 233 -4.38 9.00 -7.36
C LEU A 233 -5.55 9.14 -8.34
N TYR A 234 -6.66 8.48 -8.04
CA TYR A 234 -7.95 8.56 -8.73
C TYR A 234 -9.09 8.66 -7.69
N PRO A 235 -10.29 9.13 -8.07
CA PRO A 235 -11.43 9.18 -7.16
C PRO A 235 -11.84 7.77 -6.72
N SER A 236 -11.74 7.48 -5.42
CA SER A 236 -12.08 6.18 -4.81
C SER A 236 -13.53 6.11 -4.30
N ASP A 237 -14.25 7.25 -4.27
CA ASP A 237 -15.61 7.40 -3.74
C ASP A 237 -16.74 6.77 -4.62
N GLY A 238 -16.36 6.01 -5.65
CA GLY A 238 -17.32 5.42 -6.59
C GLY A 238 -18.04 6.42 -7.51
N GLN A 239 -17.83 7.72 -7.33
CA GLN A 239 -18.36 8.77 -8.20
C GLN A 239 -17.42 9.04 -9.38
N GLN A 240 -16.96 8.01 -10.05
CA GLN A 240 -16.22 8.16 -11.30
C GLN A 240 -17.09 8.86 -12.32
N THR A 241 -17.07 10.18 -12.30
CA THR A 241 -17.56 10.95 -13.43
C THR A 241 -16.58 10.70 -14.59
N SER A 242 -17.09 10.51 -15.79
CA SER A 242 -16.31 10.30 -17.02
C SER A 242 -15.27 11.41 -17.33
N ILE A 243 -15.14 12.41 -16.48
CA ILE A 243 -14.39 13.65 -16.68
C ILE A 243 -13.11 13.67 -15.83
N TRP A 244 -13.10 13.04 -14.67
CA TRP A 244 -11.94 13.04 -13.77
C TRP A 244 -11.43 11.62 -13.50
N LYS A 245 -10.20 11.35 -13.90
CA LYS A 245 -9.52 10.05 -13.74
C LYS A 245 -8.27 10.14 -12.86
N GLY A 246 -8.18 11.16 -12.00
CA GLY A 246 -6.96 11.42 -11.27
C GLY A 246 -5.81 11.80 -12.19
N VAL A 247 -4.62 11.28 -11.91
CA VAL A 247 -3.43 11.49 -12.75
C VAL A 247 -3.40 10.60 -13.99
N GLY A 248 -4.40 9.70 -14.15
CA GLY A 248 -4.53 8.85 -15.33
C GLY A 248 -3.36 7.88 -15.49
N ASP A 249 -2.87 7.75 -16.73
CA ASP A 249 -1.86 6.76 -17.11
C ASP A 249 -0.42 7.17 -16.71
N TRP A 250 -0.25 8.29 -15.98
CA TRP A 250 1.06 8.80 -15.58
C TRP A 250 1.64 8.17 -14.32
N ASP A 251 0.82 7.53 -13.51
CA ASP A 251 1.23 6.89 -12.24
C ASP A 251 0.56 5.53 -12.09
N ILE A 252 1.31 4.57 -11.57
CA ILE A 252 0.78 3.25 -11.24
C ILE A 252 -0.35 3.33 -10.21
N MET A 253 -0.36 4.35 -9.34
CA MET A 253 -1.42 4.56 -8.34
C MET A 253 -2.68 5.17 -8.94
N ALA A 254 -2.78 5.22 -10.28
CA ALA A 254 -3.98 5.52 -11.04
C ALA A 254 -4.10 4.55 -12.22
N SER A 255 -4.57 4.99 -13.40
CA SER A 255 -4.74 4.09 -14.56
C SER A 255 -3.41 3.56 -15.13
N GLY A 256 -2.27 4.09 -14.70
CA GLY A 256 -0.95 3.67 -15.14
C GLY A 256 -0.61 2.22 -14.78
N ASN A 257 -1.33 1.60 -13.83
CA ASN A 257 -1.23 0.17 -13.53
C ASN A 257 -1.68 -0.72 -14.71
N TRP A 258 -2.52 -0.19 -15.61
CA TRP A 258 -3.05 -0.88 -16.79
C TRP A 258 -2.26 -0.64 -18.08
N ASN A 259 -1.16 0.10 -18.04
CA ASN A 259 -0.34 0.35 -19.24
C ASN A 259 0.14 -0.99 -19.83
N ASP A 260 0.06 -1.13 -21.16
CA ASP A 260 0.29 -2.39 -21.90
C ASP A 260 -0.50 -3.58 -21.32
N ASP A 261 -1.77 -3.37 -21.05
CA ASP A 261 -2.62 -4.38 -20.40
C ASP A 261 -2.01 -4.90 -19.05
N GLY A 262 -1.40 -4.00 -18.25
CA GLY A 262 -0.82 -4.30 -16.94
C GLY A 262 0.54 -4.98 -16.95
N LYS A 263 1.20 -5.13 -18.12
CA LYS A 263 2.52 -5.77 -18.23
C LYS A 263 3.67 -4.81 -18.00
N THR A 264 3.49 -3.56 -18.43
CA THR A 264 4.45 -2.47 -18.25
C THR A 264 3.79 -1.30 -17.55
N PRO A 265 3.42 -1.47 -16.26
CA PRO A 265 2.79 -0.40 -15.50
C PRO A 265 3.71 0.82 -15.41
N ALA A 266 3.12 2.02 -15.39
CA ALA A 266 3.88 3.24 -15.20
C ALA A 266 4.70 3.21 -13.91
N LEU A 267 5.87 3.83 -13.91
CA LEU A 267 6.56 4.12 -12.67
C LEU A 267 5.74 5.14 -11.85
N PRO A 268 5.87 5.14 -10.51
CA PRO A 268 5.28 6.17 -9.67
C PRO A 268 5.82 7.56 -10.02
N MET A 269 4.97 8.57 -9.94
CA MET A 269 5.39 9.97 -10.00
C MET A 269 6.26 10.34 -8.79
N SER A 270 7.02 11.41 -8.89
CA SER A 270 7.93 11.85 -7.82
C SER A 270 7.22 12.12 -6.50
N SER A 271 5.98 12.59 -6.53
CA SER A 271 5.15 12.78 -5.33
C SER A 271 4.83 11.44 -4.64
N THR A 272 4.50 10.41 -5.41
CA THR A 272 4.26 9.06 -4.90
C THR A 272 5.54 8.45 -4.33
N LEU A 273 6.67 8.58 -5.05
CA LEU A 273 7.96 8.11 -4.57
C LEU A 273 8.35 8.76 -3.24
N ALA A 274 8.11 10.07 -3.09
CA ALA A 274 8.36 10.78 -1.84
C ALA A 274 7.45 10.28 -0.70
N THR A 275 6.20 9.96 -1.00
CA THR A 275 5.23 9.44 -0.01
C THR A 275 5.66 8.07 0.51
N ILE A 276 6.16 7.19 -0.35
CA ILE A 276 6.64 5.86 0.07
C ILE A 276 8.06 5.86 0.66
N GLY A 277 8.69 7.04 0.81
CA GLY A 277 9.98 7.19 1.49
C GLY A 277 11.22 7.24 0.58
N LEU A 278 11.05 7.29 -0.75
CA LEU A 278 12.16 7.47 -1.68
C LEU A 278 12.45 8.96 -1.91
N SER A 279 13.57 9.45 -1.37
CA SER A 279 13.92 10.88 -1.35
C SER A 279 14.91 11.26 -2.46
N ASN A 280 14.56 11.07 -3.72
CA ASN A 280 15.42 11.44 -4.85
C ASN A 280 15.04 12.79 -5.46
N TYR A 281 14.72 13.78 -4.62
CA TYR A 281 14.32 15.11 -5.11
C TYR A 281 15.09 16.25 -4.44
N VAL A 282 15.20 17.36 -5.14
CA VAL A 282 15.74 18.61 -4.65
C VAL A 282 14.60 19.60 -4.41
N THR A 283 14.55 20.17 -3.21
CA THR A 283 13.63 21.29 -2.95
C THR A 283 14.23 22.58 -3.48
N VAL A 284 13.49 23.28 -4.34
CA VAL A 284 13.93 24.51 -5.00
C VAL A 284 13.21 25.69 -4.37
N ASP A 285 13.98 26.63 -3.82
CA ASP A 285 13.46 27.89 -3.35
C ASP A 285 13.52 28.95 -4.46
N PHE A 286 12.41 29.65 -4.68
CA PHE A 286 12.35 30.77 -5.60
C PHE A 286 12.61 32.08 -4.86
N ASN A 287 13.59 32.87 -5.37
CA ASN A 287 13.81 34.23 -4.93
C ASN A 287 13.05 35.19 -5.85
N TRP A 288 12.03 35.86 -5.31
CA TRP A 288 11.35 36.94 -6.02
C TRP A 288 12.12 38.22 -5.89
N VAL A 289 12.40 38.85 -7.01
CA VAL A 289 12.94 40.19 -7.03
C VAL A 289 11.75 41.15 -7.05
N GLU A 290 11.38 41.69 -5.88
CA GLU A 290 10.18 42.53 -5.70
C GLU A 290 10.14 43.75 -6.64
N GLU A 291 11.28 44.39 -6.91
CA GLU A 291 11.37 45.59 -7.72
C GLU A 291 11.08 45.37 -9.22
N GLN A 292 11.18 44.15 -9.70
CA GLN A 292 11.01 43.82 -11.13
C GLN A 292 9.95 42.76 -11.40
N GLY A 293 9.38 42.14 -10.39
CA GLY A 293 8.40 41.04 -10.54
C GLY A 293 8.99 39.84 -11.29
N LEU A 294 10.29 39.67 -11.29
CA LEU A 294 10.99 38.59 -11.97
C LEU A 294 11.37 37.50 -10.96
N CYS A 295 10.98 36.30 -11.28
CA CYS A 295 11.49 35.10 -10.61
C CYS A 295 12.87 34.79 -11.22
N THR A 296 13.90 34.71 -10.40
CA THR A 296 15.25 34.33 -10.84
C THR A 296 15.67 33.03 -10.18
N THR A 297 16.10 32.08 -10.99
CA THR A 297 16.71 30.83 -10.54
C THR A 297 17.83 30.44 -11.49
N ASP A 298 18.71 29.58 -11.04
CA ASP A 298 19.68 28.92 -11.91
C ASP A 298 18.99 27.97 -12.89
N SER A 299 19.66 27.69 -14.00
CA SER A 299 19.17 26.69 -14.94
C SER A 299 19.22 25.29 -14.32
N ILE A 300 18.12 24.57 -14.43
CA ILE A 300 18.00 23.19 -13.96
C ILE A 300 18.16 22.24 -15.14
N LEU A 301 19.06 21.27 -15.00
CA LEU A 301 19.25 20.21 -15.99
C LEU A 301 18.47 18.97 -15.55
N PHE A 302 17.50 18.57 -16.35
CA PHE A 302 16.84 17.28 -16.20
C PHE A 302 17.60 16.19 -16.93
N THR A 303 17.80 15.06 -16.25
CA THR A 303 18.40 13.87 -16.84
C THR A 303 17.36 12.77 -16.98
N PRO A 304 17.42 11.93 -18.03
CA PRO A 304 16.58 10.74 -18.15
C PRO A 304 16.69 9.87 -16.90
N GLN A 305 15.59 9.20 -16.53
CA GLN A 305 15.46 8.41 -15.31
C GLN A 305 16.48 7.27 -15.15
N ASP A 306 17.01 6.78 -16.26
CA ASP A 306 17.93 5.65 -16.33
C ASP A 306 19.35 5.93 -15.84
N VAL A 307 19.71 7.18 -15.55
CA VAL A 307 21.08 7.56 -15.18
C VAL A 307 21.19 8.07 -13.74
N THR A 308 20.43 9.06 -13.36
CA THR A 308 20.28 9.57 -11.99
C THR A 308 19.03 10.46 -11.96
N LYS A 309 17.91 9.89 -11.54
CA LYS A 309 16.68 10.66 -11.44
C LYS A 309 16.82 11.68 -10.32
N ILE A 310 16.89 12.96 -10.66
CA ILE A 310 16.73 14.06 -9.72
C ILE A 310 15.48 14.81 -10.14
N ASP A 311 14.46 14.74 -9.29
CA ASP A 311 13.22 15.47 -9.45
C ASP A 311 13.26 16.74 -8.61
N TYR A 312 12.38 17.67 -8.90
CA TYR A 312 12.36 18.96 -8.22
C TYR A 312 11.02 19.20 -7.57
N ARG A 313 11.07 19.57 -6.30
CA ARG A 313 9.91 19.94 -5.50
C ARG A 313 9.97 21.43 -5.16
N ILE A 314 8.92 22.17 -5.50
CA ILE A 314 8.80 23.60 -5.29
C ILE A 314 7.69 23.82 -4.26
N PRO A 315 8.00 24.27 -3.03
CA PRO A 315 6.98 24.64 -2.06
C PRO A 315 6.26 25.90 -2.52
N ILE A 316 4.94 25.88 -2.58
CA ILE A 316 4.08 27.01 -2.95
C ILE A 316 3.12 27.41 -1.84
N GLY A 317 2.96 26.58 -0.82
CA GLY A 317 2.13 26.80 0.36
C GLY A 317 2.51 25.86 1.49
N GLN A 318 1.79 25.92 2.59
CA GLN A 318 1.98 24.97 3.70
C GLN A 318 1.45 23.61 3.28
N GLY A 319 2.36 22.64 3.08
CA GLY A 319 2.03 21.30 2.60
C GLY A 319 1.72 21.21 1.11
N GLU A 320 1.77 22.34 0.38
CA GLU A 320 1.48 22.39 -1.04
C GLU A 320 2.77 22.49 -1.88
N TYR A 321 2.87 21.64 -2.89
CA TYR A 321 4.07 21.51 -3.71
C TYR A 321 3.73 21.43 -5.20
N VAL A 322 4.59 22.02 -6.02
CA VAL A 322 4.68 21.69 -7.44
C VAL A 322 5.88 20.79 -7.64
N TRP A 323 5.66 19.66 -8.29
CA TRP A 323 6.69 18.73 -8.69
C TRP A 323 7.03 18.92 -10.16
N ILE A 324 8.30 18.80 -10.48
CA ILE A 324 8.81 18.85 -11.84
C ILE A 324 9.73 17.66 -12.02
N GLU A 325 9.37 16.77 -12.92
CA GLU A 325 10.10 15.55 -13.22
C GLU A 325 10.24 15.33 -14.74
N TYR A 326 11.27 14.63 -15.15
CA TYR A 326 11.38 14.17 -16.52
C TYR A 326 10.83 12.74 -16.60
N ARG A 327 9.86 12.54 -17.49
CA ARG A 327 9.34 11.22 -17.82
C ARG A 327 9.86 10.82 -19.21
N GLY A 328 10.57 9.72 -19.29
CA GLY A 328 11.15 9.23 -20.52
C GLY A 328 10.68 7.80 -20.82
N GLY A 329 10.43 7.49 -22.09
CA GLY A 329 9.87 6.22 -22.53
C GLY A 329 10.84 5.05 -22.46
N ASN A 330 11.39 4.74 -21.28
CA ASN A 330 12.25 3.60 -21.05
C ASN A 330 11.49 2.53 -20.25
N GLN A 331 11.63 1.27 -20.64
CA GLN A 331 11.04 0.11 -19.94
C GLN A 331 9.61 0.37 -19.47
N TYR A 332 9.40 0.56 -18.15
CA TYR A 332 8.07 0.75 -17.56
C TYR A 332 7.39 2.09 -17.91
N ASP A 333 8.14 3.11 -18.31
CA ASP A 333 7.58 4.38 -18.78
C ASP A 333 7.38 4.43 -20.32
N GLN A 334 7.59 3.33 -21.04
CA GLN A 334 7.46 3.32 -22.51
C GLN A 334 6.01 3.54 -22.99
N GLU A 335 5.03 3.16 -22.19
CA GLU A 335 3.59 3.25 -22.53
C GLU A 335 2.91 4.49 -21.93
N LEU A 336 3.69 5.43 -21.39
CA LEU A 336 3.16 6.70 -20.93
C LEU A 336 2.52 7.50 -22.08
N PRO A 337 1.53 8.36 -21.81
CA PRO A 337 0.87 9.19 -22.81
C PRO A 337 1.83 10.11 -23.59
N GLY A 338 3.04 10.33 -23.08
CA GLY A 338 4.08 11.13 -23.73
C GLY A 338 5.38 11.12 -22.95
N THR A 339 6.41 11.73 -23.53
CA THR A 339 7.74 11.90 -22.94
C THR A 339 8.09 13.37 -22.80
N GLY A 340 8.83 13.74 -21.75
CA GLY A 340 9.28 15.10 -21.49
C GLY A 340 9.12 15.50 -20.03
N ILE A 341 8.96 16.81 -19.83
CA ILE A 341 8.78 17.37 -18.48
C ILE A 341 7.32 17.20 -18.05
N LEU A 342 7.12 16.49 -16.97
CA LEU A 342 5.84 16.40 -16.28
C LEU A 342 5.85 17.41 -15.12
N VAL A 343 4.76 18.15 -14.99
CA VAL A 343 4.52 19.08 -13.89
C VAL A 343 3.26 18.64 -13.18
N SER A 344 3.35 18.37 -11.88
CA SER A 344 2.22 17.96 -11.05
C SER A 344 2.11 18.82 -9.79
N TYR A 345 0.95 18.79 -9.18
CA TYR A 345 0.64 19.47 -7.93
C TYR A 345 0.30 18.43 -6.85
N GLN A 346 0.80 18.67 -5.64
CA GLN A 346 0.50 17.86 -4.47
C GLN A 346 0.11 18.75 -3.30
N ASP A 347 -0.94 18.38 -2.60
CA ASP A 347 -1.34 18.94 -1.32
C ASP A 347 -1.27 17.85 -0.24
N THR A 348 -0.30 17.94 0.64
CA THR A 348 -0.09 16.97 1.75
C THR A 348 -0.90 17.34 3.00
N THR A 349 -1.70 18.40 2.98
CA THR A 349 -2.63 18.74 4.06
C THR A 349 -3.94 17.99 3.95
N ILE A 350 -4.19 17.36 2.81
CA ILE A 350 -5.31 16.46 2.59
C ILE A 350 -4.83 15.09 3.02
N ASP A 351 -5.20 14.70 4.21
CA ASP A 351 -5.10 13.32 4.68
C ASP A 351 -6.51 12.73 4.69
N GLY A 352 -6.68 11.53 4.33
CA GLY A 352 -8.02 11.00 4.19
C GLY A 352 -8.03 9.53 3.87
N TYR A 353 -7.10 8.78 4.44
CA TYR A 353 -7.15 7.33 4.36
C TYR A 353 -8.46 6.79 4.91
N ASP A 354 -8.94 7.40 6.02
CA ASP A 354 -10.15 6.95 6.70
C ASP A 354 -11.46 7.44 6.06
N ASP A 355 -11.41 8.54 5.28
CA ASP A 355 -12.63 9.20 4.78
C ASP A 355 -12.77 9.14 3.26
N ASN A 356 -11.90 8.42 2.53
CA ASN A 356 -11.86 8.45 1.05
C ASN A 356 -11.85 9.87 0.48
N GLU A 357 -11.27 10.83 1.21
CA GLU A 357 -11.29 12.25 0.85
C GLU A 357 -10.24 12.61 -0.20
N LEU A 358 -9.28 11.71 -0.45
CA LEU A 358 -8.25 11.91 -1.46
C LEU A 358 -8.86 11.92 -2.86
N ASN A 359 -8.50 12.94 -3.62
CA ASN A 359 -8.90 13.08 -5.02
C ASN A 359 -10.40 13.19 -5.29
N ILE A 360 -11.25 13.45 -4.29
CA ILE A 360 -12.64 13.78 -4.54
C ILE A 360 -12.79 15.19 -5.14
N ASN A 361 -13.78 15.36 -6.03
CA ASN A 361 -13.98 16.54 -6.87
C ASN A 361 -14.05 17.91 -6.15
N ASN A 362 -14.22 17.93 -4.84
CA ASN A 362 -14.35 19.14 -4.03
C ASN A 362 -13.10 19.54 -3.26
N LYS A 363 -12.06 18.68 -3.26
CA LYS A 363 -10.79 18.92 -2.57
C LYS A 363 -9.65 18.69 -3.57
N ARG A 364 -9.39 19.71 -4.38
CA ARG A 364 -8.29 19.75 -5.34
C ARG A 364 -7.13 20.52 -4.75
#